data_6974e936b01c2c3766cbb424b8ab7980
#
_entry.id   6974e936b01c2c3766cbb424b8ab7980
#
_cell.length_a   1.000
_cell.length_b   1.000
_cell.length_c   1.000
_cell.angle_alpha   90.00
_cell.angle_beta   90.00
_cell.angle_gamma   90.00
#
_symmetry.space_group_name_H-M   'P 1'
#
loop_
_entity.id
_entity.type
_entity.pdbx_description
1 polymer ?
#
loop_
_entity_poly.entity_id
_entity_poly.type
_entity_poly.pdbx_seq_one_letter_code
_entity_poly.pdbx_strand_id
1 'polypeptide(L)'
;MNKKIMALVGAFSLSAFGTAQACEISARVSVVGNEFPAIQTVGAGAAACTGAEVTTNLTSEHQKINVPGMQGNPAEYTSAIVANSSIVALMNEDVIRPLDDLVAKHGGALNPNQLIKVVGKIMAVAFMANAQHLMYRKDVLSDLGIDVPKTYEDMLAAAEKIRSAGVMKNPVGGAYAAGWNLAQEFNNMFLGYG
;
A
#
# COMPACT_ATOMS: atom_id res chain seq x y z
N MET A 1 -2.90 -1.16 76.52
CA MET A 1 -3.56 -1.89 75.42
C MET A 1 -3.08 -1.29 74.09
N ASN A 2 -2.01 -1.87 73.53
CA ASN A 2 -1.36 -1.38 72.31
C ASN A 2 -1.91 -2.10 71.09
N LYS A 3 -2.60 -1.40 70.20
CA LYS A 3 -2.96 -1.89 68.88
C LYS A 3 -1.88 -1.51 67.87
N LYS A 4 -1.08 -2.48 67.46
CA LYS A 4 -0.16 -2.33 66.29
C LYS A 4 -0.95 -2.37 65.02
N ILE A 5 -0.95 -1.29 64.26
CA ILE A 5 -1.45 -1.22 62.87
C ILE A 5 -0.29 -1.69 62.01
N MET A 6 -0.51 -2.82 61.36
CA MET A 6 0.39 -3.39 60.36
C MET A 6 0.03 -2.76 58.99
N ALA A 7 0.87 -1.88 58.48
CA ALA A 7 0.72 -1.33 57.14
C ALA A 7 1.22 -2.35 56.12
N LEU A 8 0.34 -2.84 55.29
CA LEU A 8 0.64 -3.70 54.15
C LEU A 8 1.17 -2.81 53.02
N VAL A 9 2.47 -2.85 52.77
CA VAL A 9 3.07 -2.20 51.60
C VAL A 9 2.88 -3.13 50.41
N GLY A 10 1.91 -2.82 49.58
CA GLY A 10 1.72 -3.48 48.27
C GLY A 10 2.87 -3.11 47.34
N ALA A 11 3.69 -4.07 46.99
CA ALA A 11 4.67 -3.93 45.92
C ALA A 11 3.93 -3.85 44.57
N PHE A 12 3.86 -2.67 44.01
CA PHE A 12 3.49 -2.48 42.61
C PHE A 12 4.66 -2.97 41.77
N SER A 13 4.55 -4.16 41.15
CA SER A 13 5.44 -4.60 40.11
C SER A 13 5.22 -3.72 38.88
N LEU A 14 6.10 -2.75 38.65
CA LEU A 14 6.23 -2.09 37.34
C LEU A 14 6.64 -3.17 36.33
N SER A 15 5.68 -3.59 35.52
CA SER A 15 5.95 -4.32 34.30
C SER A 15 6.88 -3.47 33.47
N ALA A 16 8.13 -3.91 33.32
CA ALA A 16 9.07 -3.33 32.39
C ALA A 16 8.46 -3.42 30.98
N PHE A 17 7.88 -2.31 30.49
CA PHE A 17 7.71 -2.13 29.06
C PHE A 17 9.12 -2.20 28.48
N GLY A 18 9.42 -3.31 27.80
CA GLY A 18 10.65 -3.44 27.05
C GLY A 18 10.76 -2.23 26.12
N THR A 19 11.69 -1.34 26.41
CA THR A 19 12.10 -0.31 25.48
C THR A 19 12.58 -1.03 24.23
N ALA A 20 11.81 -0.91 23.15
CA ALA A 20 12.29 -1.30 21.83
C ALA A 20 13.62 -0.56 21.64
N GLN A 21 14.71 -1.32 21.60
CA GLN A 21 16.04 -0.77 21.43
C GLN A 21 16.07 -0.21 20.01
N ALA A 22 15.99 1.12 19.89
CA ALA A 22 16.13 1.80 18.63
C ALA A 22 17.51 1.44 18.07
N CYS A 23 17.56 0.77 16.92
CA CYS A 23 18.80 0.60 16.19
C CYS A 23 19.23 1.98 15.72
N GLU A 24 20.25 2.57 16.32
CA GLU A 24 20.87 3.79 15.82
C GLU A 24 21.50 3.49 14.46
N ILE A 25 20.81 3.87 13.41
CA ILE A 25 21.33 3.85 12.03
C ILE A 25 21.63 5.29 11.65
N SER A 26 22.90 5.64 11.56
CA SER A 26 23.34 6.94 11.04
C SER A 26 23.21 6.99 9.52
N ALA A 27 22.05 6.60 9.00
CA ALA A 27 21.79 6.56 7.57
C ALA A 27 20.75 7.60 7.20
N ARG A 28 20.96 8.25 6.08
CA ARG A 28 19.94 9.05 5.41
C ARG A 28 19.15 8.14 4.49
N VAL A 29 17.83 8.14 4.63
CA VAL A 29 16.88 7.41 3.77
C VAL A 29 16.00 8.42 3.06
N SER A 30 16.07 8.43 1.74
CA SER A 30 15.25 9.29 0.87
C SER A 30 14.24 8.42 0.14
N VAL A 31 12.95 8.68 0.35
CA VAL A 31 11.86 7.86 -0.20
C VAL A 31 11.09 8.65 -1.25
N VAL A 32 10.93 8.07 -2.44
CA VAL A 32 10.02 8.58 -3.47
C VAL A 32 8.76 7.72 -3.53
N GLY A 33 7.59 8.33 -3.70
CA GLY A 33 6.33 7.60 -3.79
C GLY A 33 5.13 8.45 -4.16
N ASN A 34 3.95 7.84 -4.20
CA ASN A 34 2.70 8.54 -4.44
C ASN A 34 2.25 9.36 -3.21
N GLU A 35 1.33 10.30 -3.42
CA GLU A 35 0.79 11.23 -2.40
C GLU A 35 -0.16 10.55 -1.40
N PHE A 36 0.22 9.37 -0.87
CA PHE A 36 -0.59 8.69 0.14
C PHE A 36 -0.15 9.09 1.56
N PRO A 37 -1.04 9.63 2.40
CA PRO A 37 -0.72 9.98 3.78
C PRO A 37 -0.12 8.83 4.60
N ALA A 38 -0.50 7.60 4.28
CA ALA A 38 0.05 6.40 4.92
C ALA A 38 1.58 6.29 4.74
N ILE A 39 2.13 6.74 3.61
CA ILE A 39 3.58 6.71 3.36
C ILE A 39 4.32 7.65 4.31
N GLN A 40 3.77 8.84 4.57
CA GLN A 40 4.35 9.78 5.55
C GLN A 40 4.37 9.17 6.95
N THR A 41 3.29 8.50 7.33
CA THR A 41 3.19 7.82 8.64
C THR A 41 4.21 6.70 8.75
N VAL A 42 4.39 5.89 7.72
CA VAL A 42 5.41 4.82 7.67
C VAL A 42 6.81 5.42 7.74
N GLY A 43 7.10 6.48 7.00
CA GLY A 43 8.38 7.17 7.02
C GLY A 43 8.72 7.74 8.41
N ALA A 44 7.75 8.41 9.05
CA ALA A 44 7.92 8.93 10.41
C ALA A 44 8.13 7.80 11.43
N GLY A 45 7.39 6.69 11.30
CA GLY A 45 7.58 5.50 12.13
C GLY A 45 8.97 4.87 11.95
N ALA A 46 9.44 4.77 10.71
CA ALA A 46 10.78 4.27 10.42
C ALA A 46 11.87 5.16 11.03
N ALA A 47 11.75 6.48 10.92
CA ALA A 47 12.67 7.43 11.54
C ALA A 47 12.69 7.28 13.06
N ALA A 48 11.51 7.21 13.70
CA ALA A 48 11.39 7.06 15.15
C ALA A 48 11.97 5.71 15.66
N CYS A 49 11.81 4.64 14.89
CA CYS A 49 12.30 3.30 15.29
C CYS A 49 13.80 3.12 15.05
N THR A 50 14.38 3.78 14.06
CA THR A 50 15.77 3.52 13.62
C THR A 50 16.74 4.64 13.95
N GLY A 51 16.25 5.84 14.29
CA GLY A 51 17.08 7.03 14.41
C GLY A 51 17.62 7.57 13.07
N ALA A 52 17.22 6.97 11.93
CA ALA A 52 17.62 7.43 10.60
C ALA A 52 16.92 8.76 10.24
N GLU A 53 17.60 9.60 9.48
CA GLU A 53 16.98 10.74 8.82
C GLU A 53 16.17 10.24 7.62
N VAL A 54 14.84 10.22 7.74
CA VAL A 54 13.94 9.80 6.67
C VAL A 54 13.28 11.00 6.03
N THR A 55 13.54 11.21 4.75
CA THR A 55 12.89 12.24 3.93
C THR A 55 11.96 11.59 2.91
N THR A 56 10.86 12.25 2.58
CA THR A 56 9.89 11.73 1.60
C THR A 56 9.61 12.77 0.53
N ASN A 57 9.65 12.34 -0.74
CA ASN A 57 9.15 13.10 -1.87
C ASN A 57 7.92 12.37 -2.41
N LEU A 58 6.74 12.83 -2.03
CA LEU A 58 5.46 12.22 -2.40
C LEU A 58 4.78 13.07 -3.46
N THR A 59 4.59 12.49 -4.63
CA THR A 59 4.02 13.17 -5.79
C THR A 59 3.29 12.19 -6.71
N SER A 60 2.23 12.65 -7.37
CA SER A 60 1.54 11.90 -8.42
C SER A 60 2.46 11.57 -9.61
N GLU A 61 3.55 12.32 -9.79
CA GLU A 61 4.55 12.12 -10.85
C GLU A 61 5.69 11.17 -10.45
N HIS A 62 5.60 10.50 -9.29
CA HIS A 62 6.67 9.65 -8.74
C HIS A 62 7.22 8.63 -9.74
N GLN A 63 6.39 8.10 -10.65
CA GLN A 63 6.83 7.14 -11.67
C GLN A 63 7.80 7.75 -12.70
N LYS A 64 7.73 9.05 -12.93
CA LYS A 64 8.62 9.74 -13.87
C LYS A 64 9.97 10.10 -13.26
N ILE A 65 10.00 10.28 -11.94
CA ILE A 65 11.18 10.77 -11.22
C ILE A 65 11.95 9.69 -10.45
N ASN A 66 11.36 8.51 -10.22
CA ASN A 66 12.01 7.46 -9.43
C ASN A 66 13.27 6.92 -10.12
N VAL A 67 13.24 6.59 -11.40
CA VAL A 67 14.40 6.08 -12.13
C VAL A 67 15.53 7.10 -12.17
N PRO A 68 15.35 8.33 -12.71
CA PRO A 68 16.46 9.29 -12.75
C PRO A 68 16.98 9.67 -11.37
N GLY A 69 16.12 9.77 -10.36
CA GLY A 69 16.54 10.08 -8.99
C GLY A 69 17.31 8.93 -8.32
N MET A 70 17.01 7.67 -8.65
CA MET A 70 17.75 6.52 -8.14
C MET A 70 19.05 6.25 -8.89
N GLN A 71 19.16 6.63 -10.17
CA GLN A 71 20.36 6.49 -10.98
C GLN A 71 21.45 7.54 -10.67
N GLY A 72 21.10 8.62 -10.00
CA GLY A 72 22.02 9.71 -9.68
C GLY A 72 23.23 9.26 -8.84
N ASN A 73 24.33 9.98 -8.93
CA ASN A 73 25.50 9.77 -8.08
C ASN A 73 25.98 11.09 -7.46
N PRO A 74 25.65 11.38 -6.19
CA PRO A 74 24.86 10.53 -5.27
C PRO A 74 23.40 10.40 -5.72
N ALA A 75 22.77 9.26 -5.39
CA ALA A 75 21.37 9.05 -5.67
C ALA A 75 20.49 10.02 -4.85
N GLU A 76 19.49 10.61 -5.48
CA GLU A 76 18.51 11.46 -4.82
C GLU A 76 17.57 10.62 -3.93
N TYR A 77 17.18 9.44 -4.43
CA TYR A 77 16.33 8.50 -3.71
C TYR A 77 17.05 7.18 -3.45
N THR A 78 16.91 6.68 -2.21
CA THR A 78 17.46 5.39 -1.77
C THR A 78 16.40 4.31 -1.69
N SER A 79 15.13 4.70 -1.75
CA SER A 79 13.99 3.80 -1.69
C SER A 79 12.83 4.35 -2.52
N ALA A 80 12.11 3.47 -3.22
CA ALA A 80 10.92 3.85 -3.98
C ALA A 80 9.70 3.03 -3.53
N ILE A 81 8.58 3.71 -3.33
CA ILE A 81 7.29 3.10 -3.07
C ILE A 81 6.50 3.12 -4.38
N VAL A 82 6.31 1.95 -4.95
CA VAL A 82 5.76 1.78 -6.29
C VAL A 82 4.69 0.69 -6.33
N ALA A 83 3.91 0.68 -7.37
CA ALA A 83 3.02 -0.45 -7.64
C ALA A 83 3.80 -1.64 -8.23
N ASN A 84 3.26 -2.86 -8.07
CA ASN A 84 3.89 -4.08 -8.57
C ASN A 84 4.27 -4.01 -10.05
N SER A 85 3.45 -3.39 -10.87
CA SER A 85 3.70 -3.23 -12.32
C SER A 85 4.93 -2.39 -12.65
N SER A 86 5.41 -1.56 -11.72
CA SER A 86 6.62 -0.74 -11.91
C SER A 86 7.91 -1.48 -11.57
N ILE A 87 7.84 -2.62 -10.87
CA ILE A 87 9.04 -3.31 -10.36
C ILE A 87 9.93 -3.79 -11.50
N VAL A 88 9.34 -4.40 -12.54
CA VAL A 88 10.10 -4.90 -13.69
C VAL A 88 10.80 -3.78 -14.45
N ALA A 89 10.17 -2.62 -14.60
CA ALA A 89 10.78 -1.45 -15.21
C ALA A 89 12.01 -0.98 -14.42
N LEU A 90 11.91 -0.89 -13.10
CA LEU A 90 13.03 -0.53 -12.23
C LEU A 90 14.17 -1.57 -12.24
N MET A 91 13.83 -2.86 -12.37
CA MET A 91 14.82 -3.92 -12.55
C MET A 91 15.57 -3.79 -13.87
N ASN A 92 14.87 -3.49 -14.96
CA ASN A 92 15.47 -3.34 -16.28
C ASN A 92 16.45 -2.15 -16.36
N GLU A 93 16.21 -1.13 -15.53
CA GLU A 93 17.08 0.04 -15.40
C GLU A 93 18.22 -0.16 -14.37
N ASP A 94 18.31 -1.34 -13.77
CA ASP A 94 19.31 -1.72 -12.77
C ASP A 94 19.38 -0.77 -11.55
N VAL A 95 18.24 -0.18 -11.17
CA VAL A 95 18.15 0.77 -10.06
C VAL A 95 17.68 0.14 -8.75
N ILE A 96 17.26 -1.12 -8.77
CA ILE A 96 16.87 -1.88 -7.59
C ILE A 96 17.59 -3.23 -7.54
N ARG A 97 17.81 -3.73 -6.34
CA ARG A 97 18.46 -5.02 -6.10
C ARG A 97 17.55 -6.00 -5.37
N PRO A 98 17.83 -7.30 -5.42
CA PRO A 98 17.18 -8.28 -4.57
C PRO A 98 17.31 -7.95 -3.08
N LEU A 99 16.26 -8.25 -2.32
CA LEU A 99 16.14 -8.00 -0.88
C LEU A 99 16.26 -9.28 -0.05
N ASP A 100 16.63 -10.42 -0.67
CA ASP A 100 16.66 -11.74 -0.02
C ASP A 100 17.54 -11.72 1.24
N ASP A 101 18.69 -11.09 1.19
CA ASP A 101 19.62 -10.93 2.31
C ASP A 101 19.02 -10.12 3.47
N LEU A 102 18.36 -9.02 3.14
CA LEU A 102 17.70 -8.15 4.13
C LEU A 102 16.50 -8.85 4.77
N VAL A 103 15.69 -9.54 3.95
CA VAL A 103 14.54 -10.29 4.44
C VAL A 103 14.98 -11.46 5.31
N ALA A 104 16.04 -12.18 4.94
CA ALA A 104 16.60 -13.25 5.78
C ALA A 104 17.06 -12.74 7.13
N LYS A 105 17.66 -11.53 7.18
CA LYS A 105 18.18 -10.96 8.41
C LYS A 105 17.13 -10.25 9.27
N HIS A 106 16.20 -9.54 8.66
CA HIS A 106 15.29 -8.62 9.35
C HIS A 106 13.80 -8.93 9.12
N GLY A 107 13.46 -9.82 8.21
CA GLY A 107 12.10 -10.08 7.75
C GLY A 107 11.29 -11.08 8.59
N GLY A 108 11.74 -11.47 9.78
CA GLY A 108 11.09 -12.52 10.58
C GLY A 108 9.64 -12.22 10.99
N ALA A 109 9.24 -10.95 11.01
CA ALA A 109 7.87 -10.53 11.29
C ALA A 109 7.02 -10.31 10.02
N LEU A 110 7.59 -10.44 8.82
CA LEU A 110 6.87 -10.23 7.57
C LEU A 110 6.02 -11.46 7.22
N ASN A 111 4.79 -11.21 6.76
CA ASN A 111 3.97 -12.27 6.19
C ASN A 111 4.53 -12.67 4.81
N PRO A 112 4.63 -13.97 4.49
CA PRO A 112 5.09 -14.43 3.17
C PRO A 112 4.38 -13.77 1.99
N ASN A 113 3.10 -13.44 2.12
CA ASN A 113 2.32 -12.75 1.08
C ASN A 113 2.76 -11.29 0.83
N GLN A 114 3.56 -10.71 1.72
CA GLN A 114 4.15 -9.38 1.52
C GLN A 114 5.41 -9.42 0.66
N LEU A 115 5.99 -10.60 0.44
CA LEU A 115 7.25 -10.76 -0.29
C LEU A 115 7.00 -10.87 -1.79
N ILE A 116 7.18 -9.78 -2.51
CA ILE A 116 6.98 -9.72 -3.95
C ILE A 116 8.19 -10.30 -4.66
N LYS A 117 7.99 -11.42 -5.33
CA LYS A 117 9.05 -12.13 -6.05
C LYS A 117 8.95 -11.90 -7.56
N VAL A 118 10.09 -11.56 -8.15
CA VAL A 118 10.26 -11.49 -9.61
C VAL A 118 11.45 -12.39 -9.97
N VAL A 119 11.27 -13.29 -10.91
CA VAL A 119 12.29 -14.28 -11.32
C VAL A 119 12.90 -15.01 -10.10
N GLY A 120 12.07 -15.39 -9.14
CA GLY A 120 12.48 -16.13 -7.93
C GLY A 120 13.22 -15.33 -6.87
N LYS A 121 13.47 -14.04 -7.05
CA LYS A 121 14.10 -13.13 -6.10
C LYS A 121 13.09 -12.20 -5.46
N ILE A 122 13.27 -11.89 -4.18
CA ILE A 122 12.44 -10.91 -3.47
C ILE A 122 12.88 -9.51 -3.91
N MET A 123 12.05 -8.84 -4.71
CA MET A 123 12.38 -7.51 -5.26
C MET A 123 11.69 -6.37 -4.53
N ALA A 124 10.63 -6.65 -3.79
CA ALA A 124 9.93 -5.65 -3.00
C ALA A 124 9.20 -6.28 -1.80
N VAL A 125 8.82 -5.44 -0.84
CA VAL A 125 7.96 -5.81 0.29
C VAL A 125 6.68 -5.00 0.19
N ALA A 126 5.54 -5.70 0.08
CA ALA A 126 4.23 -5.04 0.07
C ALA A 126 3.86 -4.57 1.48
N PHE A 127 3.49 -3.30 1.61
CA PHE A 127 2.97 -2.73 2.85
C PHE A 127 1.52 -2.27 2.71
N MET A 128 1.01 -2.20 1.49
CA MET A 128 -0.36 -1.83 1.18
C MET A 128 -0.91 -2.72 0.06
N ALA A 129 -2.17 -3.12 0.19
CA ALA A 129 -2.90 -3.85 -0.85
C ALA A 129 -4.05 -2.98 -1.36
N ASN A 130 -4.12 -2.82 -2.68
CA ASN A 130 -5.24 -2.19 -3.35
C ASN A 130 -6.09 -3.28 -4.02
N ALA A 131 -7.40 -3.07 -4.01
CA ALA A 131 -8.32 -3.93 -4.73
C ALA A 131 -9.36 -3.07 -5.45
N GLN A 132 -9.72 -3.47 -6.66
CA GLN A 132 -10.82 -2.87 -7.38
C GLN A 132 -12.11 -3.57 -6.98
N HIS A 133 -13.16 -2.78 -6.77
CA HIS A 133 -14.48 -3.26 -6.35
C HIS A 133 -15.56 -2.65 -7.21
N LEU A 134 -16.59 -3.43 -7.52
CA LEU A 134 -17.82 -2.87 -8.02
C LEU A 134 -18.58 -2.21 -6.86
N MET A 135 -18.67 -0.89 -6.89
CA MET A 135 -19.52 -0.10 -5.99
C MET A 135 -20.87 0.14 -6.67
N TYR A 136 -21.97 -0.09 -5.97
CA TYR A 136 -23.29 0.08 -6.55
C TYR A 136 -24.28 0.74 -5.60
N ARG A 137 -25.25 1.43 -6.14
CA ARG A 137 -26.39 2.01 -5.43
C ARG A 137 -27.40 0.93 -5.14
N LYS A 138 -27.39 0.41 -3.91
CA LYS A 138 -28.30 -0.67 -3.47
C LYS A 138 -29.77 -0.28 -3.61
N ASP A 139 -30.11 0.96 -3.26
CA ASP A 139 -31.44 1.52 -3.39
C ASP A 139 -31.93 1.48 -4.85
N VAL A 140 -31.14 1.98 -5.79
CA VAL A 140 -31.47 2.01 -7.22
C VAL A 140 -31.70 0.61 -7.79
N LEU A 141 -30.83 -0.33 -7.45
CA LEU A 141 -31.01 -1.73 -7.89
C LEU A 141 -32.27 -2.34 -7.31
N SER A 142 -32.54 -2.14 -6.01
CA SER A 142 -33.72 -2.63 -5.33
C SER A 142 -35.01 -2.06 -5.92
N ASP A 143 -35.06 -0.73 -6.14
CA ASP A 143 -36.26 -0.05 -6.63
C ASP A 143 -36.62 -0.48 -8.05
N LEU A 144 -35.65 -0.87 -8.86
CA LEU A 144 -35.84 -1.36 -10.23
C LEU A 144 -35.91 -2.89 -10.35
N GLY A 145 -35.84 -3.61 -9.23
CA GLY A 145 -35.81 -5.07 -9.24
C GLY A 145 -34.66 -5.63 -10.05
N ILE A 146 -33.45 -5.09 -9.83
CA ILE A 146 -32.22 -5.52 -10.48
C ILE A 146 -31.36 -6.25 -9.44
N ASP A 147 -30.94 -7.47 -9.75
CA ASP A 147 -29.96 -8.19 -8.95
C ASP A 147 -28.58 -7.54 -9.03
N VAL A 148 -27.75 -7.76 -8.01
CA VAL A 148 -26.37 -7.27 -8.03
C VAL A 148 -25.62 -7.95 -9.19
N PRO A 149 -25.06 -7.17 -10.14
CA PRO A 149 -24.32 -7.71 -11.29
C PRO A 149 -23.16 -8.59 -10.87
N LYS A 150 -22.98 -9.72 -11.52
CA LYS A 150 -21.88 -10.68 -11.30
C LYS A 150 -20.94 -10.76 -12.49
N THR A 151 -21.38 -10.31 -13.65
CA THR A 151 -20.61 -10.27 -14.90
C THR A 151 -20.63 -8.87 -15.50
N TYR A 152 -19.78 -8.61 -16.47
CA TYR A 152 -19.81 -7.34 -17.21
C TYR A 152 -21.10 -7.21 -18.04
N GLU A 153 -21.63 -8.31 -18.56
CA GLU A 153 -22.89 -8.36 -19.27
C GLU A 153 -24.07 -7.99 -18.35
N ASP A 154 -24.10 -8.52 -17.13
CA ASP A 154 -25.11 -8.14 -16.11
C ASP A 154 -25.01 -6.64 -15.79
N MET A 155 -23.78 -6.10 -15.68
CA MET A 155 -23.56 -4.69 -15.41
C MET A 155 -24.07 -3.81 -16.55
N LEU A 156 -23.86 -4.20 -17.82
CA LEU A 156 -24.38 -3.49 -18.96
C LEU A 156 -25.90 -3.56 -19.05
N ALA A 157 -26.49 -4.73 -18.78
CA ALA A 157 -27.96 -4.90 -18.75
C ALA A 157 -28.58 -4.07 -17.61
N ALA A 158 -27.98 -4.04 -16.44
CA ALA A 158 -28.40 -3.19 -15.34
C ALA A 158 -28.31 -1.71 -15.70
N ALA A 159 -27.23 -1.29 -16.35
CA ALA A 159 -27.05 0.08 -16.80
C ALA A 159 -28.13 0.53 -17.79
N GLU A 160 -28.47 -0.34 -18.75
CA GLU A 160 -29.54 -0.05 -19.71
C GLU A 160 -30.89 0.09 -19.05
N LYS A 161 -31.22 -0.80 -18.10
CA LYS A 161 -32.47 -0.75 -17.34
C LYS A 161 -32.60 0.53 -16.50
N ILE A 162 -31.49 0.95 -15.83
CA ILE A 162 -31.44 2.19 -15.06
C ILE A 162 -31.62 3.42 -15.95
N ARG A 163 -30.97 3.41 -17.14
CA ARG A 163 -31.09 4.50 -18.12
C ARG A 163 -32.52 4.60 -18.68
N SER A 164 -33.09 3.48 -19.09
CA SER A 164 -34.46 3.42 -19.65
C SER A 164 -35.51 3.83 -18.63
N ALA A 165 -35.29 3.58 -17.34
CA ALA A 165 -36.14 4.05 -16.25
C ALA A 165 -35.99 5.56 -15.96
N GLY A 166 -35.07 6.26 -16.62
CA GLY A 166 -34.85 7.69 -16.44
C GLY A 166 -34.17 8.08 -15.12
N VAL A 167 -33.67 7.09 -14.35
CA VAL A 167 -33.06 7.34 -13.03
C VAL A 167 -31.67 7.98 -13.15
N MET A 168 -30.87 7.51 -14.11
CA MET A 168 -29.53 8.04 -14.38
C MET A 168 -29.25 8.05 -15.90
N LYS A 169 -28.65 9.15 -16.38
CA LYS A 169 -28.21 9.22 -17.77
C LYS A 169 -26.96 8.35 -18.02
N ASN A 170 -26.02 8.34 -17.05
CA ASN A 170 -24.75 7.61 -17.11
C ASN A 170 -24.66 6.70 -15.89
N PRO A 171 -25.24 5.50 -15.92
CA PRO A 171 -25.35 4.63 -14.76
C PRO A 171 -24.06 3.86 -14.43
N VAL A 172 -23.06 3.85 -15.32
CA VAL A 172 -21.74 3.24 -15.09
C VAL A 172 -20.69 4.33 -15.10
N GLY A 173 -19.83 4.30 -14.07
CA GLY A 173 -18.64 5.13 -13.97
C GLY A 173 -17.39 4.27 -13.74
N GLY A 174 -16.26 4.73 -14.23
CA GLY A 174 -14.97 4.09 -14.04
C GLY A 174 -13.83 5.09 -14.15
N ALA A 175 -12.64 4.68 -13.78
CA ALA A 175 -11.44 5.51 -13.84
C ALA A 175 -10.73 5.35 -15.20
N TYR A 176 -11.26 6.00 -16.23
CA TYR A 176 -10.82 5.83 -17.62
C TYR A 176 -9.85 6.91 -18.12
N ALA A 177 -9.25 7.69 -17.23
CA ALA A 177 -8.19 8.62 -17.63
C ALA A 177 -7.01 7.85 -18.23
N ALA A 178 -6.49 8.36 -19.35
CA ALA A 178 -5.35 7.75 -20.04
C ALA A 178 -4.14 7.58 -19.10
N GLY A 179 -3.44 6.48 -19.23
CA GLY A 179 -2.32 6.10 -18.39
C GLY A 179 -2.70 5.04 -17.36
N TRP A 180 -2.28 5.21 -16.11
CA TRP A 180 -2.41 4.21 -15.05
C TRP A 180 -3.84 3.69 -14.86
N ASN A 181 -4.81 4.57 -14.70
CA ASN A 181 -6.19 4.20 -14.37
C ASN A 181 -6.83 3.36 -15.47
N LEU A 182 -6.71 3.82 -16.74
CA LEU A 182 -7.23 3.08 -17.89
C LEU A 182 -6.57 1.69 -18.01
N ALA A 183 -5.26 1.61 -17.79
CA ALA A 183 -4.54 0.34 -17.83
C ALA A 183 -5.02 -0.64 -16.75
N GLN A 184 -5.34 -0.16 -15.55
CA GLN A 184 -5.88 -1.01 -14.48
C GLN A 184 -7.29 -1.51 -14.81
N GLU A 185 -8.17 -0.65 -15.31
CA GLU A 185 -9.51 -1.04 -15.74
C GLU A 185 -9.46 -2.07 -16.88
N PHE A 186 -8.58 -1.86 -17.87
CA PHE A 186 -8.36 -2.81 -18.96
C PHE A 186 -7.85 -4.16 -18.43
N ASN A 187 -6.82 -4.16 -17.57
CA ASN A 187 -6.27 -5.40 -17.02
C ASN A 187 -7.32 -6.18 -16.23
N ASN A 188 -8.12 -5.47 -15.43
CA ASN A 188 -9.18 -6.10 -14.64
C ASN A 188 -10.23 -6.78 -15.53
N MET A 189 -10.67 -6.08 -16.58
CA MET A 189 -11.60 -6.62 -17.56
C MET A 189 -10.99 -7.80 -18.32
N PHE A 190 -9.76 -7.66 -18.84
CA PHE A 190 -9.05 -8.70 -19.58
C PHE A 190 -8.90 -9.99 -18.76
N LEU A 191 -8.46 -9.87 -17.49
CA LEU A 191 -8.32 -11.02 -16.59
C LEU A 191 -9.68 -11.64 -16.19
N GLY A 192 -10.74 -10.86 -16.23
CA GLY A 192 -12.10 -11.34 -15.96
C GLY A 192 -12.67 -12.24 -17.07
N TYR A 193 -12.15 -12.13 -18.30
CA TYR A 193 -12.55 -12.99 -19.42
C TYR A 193 -11.65 -14.24 -19.63
N GLY A 194 -10.61 -14.43 -18.83
CA GLY A 194 -9.72 -15.63 -18.83
C GLY A 194 -8.42 -15.43 -19.58
#